data_d139409bc456d0570e25cb3e10acbcaf
#
_entry.id   d139409bc456d0570e25cb3e10acbcaf
#
_cell.length_a   1.000
_cell.length_b   1.000
_cell.length_c   1.000
_cell.angle_alpha   90.00
_cell.angle_beta   90.00
_cell.angle_gamma   90.00
#
_symmetry.space_group_name_H-M   'P 1'
#
loop_
_entity.id
_entity.type
_entity.pdbx_description
1 polymer ?
#
loop_
_entity_poly.entity_id
_entity_poly.type
_entity_poly.pdbx_seq_one_letter_code
_entity_poly.pdbx_strand_id
1 'polypeptide(L)'
;MQPKISVLVPFYNCEKYIAECIESIAKQSFTDYEIIFLDDGSTDKSAEIVARTIARHSSLSFSTLRNSRNQGIAFCRNRLLDSAAGQYILFVDADDRIEPDMLAILYQTAISEGADITVSDIFYELPTQTIVVSDSVAATQADNLRQAIEQKIVYAGLWNKLILSELIKQPECRFAEGLNMSEDRLVVIKLYYFASKIAKVDKPLYHYNRTNMQSITYRKTEYHYCQSILFWQLLDEFLIRHNLYDTYRQSVEYSKVENKVLLMQQAVSLRLYCKYSSMFADIQSRFIGVLPYRSQNLTLYLACRRLLFGAYVINLLLKFKIFINNILCRK
;
A
#
# COMPACT_ATOMS: atom_id res chain seq x y z
N MET A 1 8.06 31.09 -1.89
CA MET A 1 7.93 30.33 -3.15
C MET A 1 7.18 29.04 -2.84
N GLN A 2 6.40 28.53 -3.77
CA GLN A 2 5.73 27.23 -3.61
C GLN A 2 6.79 26.13 -3.70
N PRO A 3 6.84 25.17 -2.75
CA PRO A 3 7.82 24.08 -2.79
C PRO A 3 7.56 23.17 -4.00
N LYS A 4 8.60 22.52 -4.50
CA LYS A 4 8.48 21.56 -5.59
C LYS A 4 7.86 20.25 -5.13
N ILE A 5 8.17 19.82 -3.91
CA ILE A 5 7.67 18.55 -3.34
C ILE A 5 7.09 18.80 -1.96
N SER A 6 5.92 18.24 -1.66
CA SER A 6 5.44 18.04 -0.30
C SER A 6 5.64 16.59 0.09
N VAL A 7 6.44 16.35 1.12
CA VAL A 7 6.62 15.03 1.75
C VAL A 7 5.60 14.91 2.87
N LEU A 8 4.68 13.94 2.76
CA LEU A 8 3.53 13.76 3.66
C LEU A 8 3.71 12.51 4.52
N VAL A 9 3.74 12.70 5.84
CA VAL A 9 4.05 11.64 6.81
C VAL A 9 2.92 11.50 7.82
N PRO A 10 1.94 10.62 7.58
CA PRO A 10 0.97 10.25 8.60
C PRO A 10 1.60 9.32 9.63
N PHE A 11 1.31 9.51 10.93
CA PHE A 11 1.82 8.63 11.97
C PHE A 11 0.83 8.38 13.11
N TYR A 12 0.91 7.18 13.68
CA TYR A 12 0.16 6.76 14.87
C TYR A 12 0.94 5.69 15.62
N ASN A 13 1.30 5.94 16.88
CA ASN A 13 1.99 5.00 17.77
C ASN A 13 3.20 4.31 17.14
N CYS A 14 4.16 5.10 16.65
CA CYS A 14 5.36 4.63 15.94
C CYS A 14 6.67 5.11 16.60
N GLU A 15 6.70 5.27 17.92
CA GLU A 15 7.83 5.80 18.70
C GLU A 15 9.17 5.11 18.41
N LYS A 16 9.14 3.84 17.96
CA LYS A 16 10.34 3.06 17.66
C LYS A 16 11.00 3.41 16.33
N TYR A 17 10.25 3.96 15.38
CA TYR A 17 10.67 4.10 13.98
C TYR A 17 10.74 5.55 13.51
N ILE A 18 9.84 6.41 14.01
CA ILE A 18 9.61 7.76 13.48
C ILE A 18 10.86 8.63 13.44
N ALA A 19 11.80 8.44 14.37
CA ALA A 19 13.05 9.22 14.39
C ALA A 19 13.92 8.90 13.15
N GLU A 20 14.07 7.62 12.79
CA GLU A 20 14.83 7.19 11.62
C GLU A 20 14.16 7.66 10.31
N CYS A 21 12.85 7.59 10.24
CA CYS A 21 12.07 8.13 9.13
C CYS A 21 12.39 9.61 8.91
N ILE A 22 12.26 10.45 9.97
CA ILE A 22 12.54 11.90 9.89
C ILE A 22 13.99 12.16 9.46
N GLU A 23 14.98 11.46 10.04
CA GLU A 23 16.38 11.61 9.71
C GLU A 23 16.67 11.27 8.24
N SER A 24 15.98 10.27 7.66
CA SER A 24 16.14 9.91 6.25
C SER A 24 15.58 10.99 5.31
N ILE A 25 14.46 11.60 5.68
CA ILE A 25 13.84 12.70 4.92
C ILE A 25 14.69 13.98 5.06
N ALA A 26 15.23 14.26 6.26
CA ALA A 26 16.05 15.44 6.49
C ALA A 26 17.41 15.42 5.77
N LYS A 27 17.90 14.25 5.39
CA LYS A 27 19.18 14.07 4.67
C LYS A 27 19.06 14.08 3.14
N GLN A 28 17.90 14.47 2.60
CA GLN A 28 17.71 14.51 1.15
C GLN A 28 18.64 15.54 0.50
N SER A 29 19.24 15.14 -0.63
CA SER A 29 20.08 16.01 -1.46
C SER A 29 19.29 17.10 -2.21
N PHE A 30 17.99 16.90 -2.38
CA PHE A 30 17.06 17.89 -2.92
C PHE A 30 16.64 18.86 -1.81
N THR A 31 16.56 20.16 -2.08
CA THR A 31 16.33 21.18 -1.03
C THR A 31 15.00 21.93 -1.15
N ASP A 32 14.33 21.89 -2.31
CA ASP A 32 13.10 22.64 -2.54
C ASP A 32 11.87 21.78 -2.22
N TYR A 33 11.72 21.45 -0.93
CA TYR A 33 10.58 20.67 -0.43
C TYR A 33 10.12 21.12 0.95
N GLU A 34 8.89 20.78 1.29
CA GLU A 34 8.32 20.88 2.62
C GLU A 34 8.01 19.49 3.18
N ILE A 35 7.93 19.38 4.49
CA ILE A 35 7.56 18.14 5.18
C ILE A 35 6.36 18.41 6.07
N ILE A 36 5.30 17.61 5.93
CA ILE A 36 4.09 17.75 6.72
C ILE A 36 3.84 16.44 7.48
N PHE A 37 3.94 16.51 8.81
CA PHE A 37 3.62 15.42 9.71
C PHE A 37 2.17 15.51 10.18
N LEU A 38 1.47 14.37 10.28
CA LEU A 38 0.15 14.31 10.89
C LEU A 38 0.10 13.20 11.93
N ASP A 39 -0.02 13.60 13.20
CA ASP A 39 -0.27 12.71 14.34
C ASP A 39 -1.74 12.33 14.40
N ASP A 40 -2.07 11.07 14.19
CA ASP A 40 -3.45 10.56 14.28
C ASP A 40 -3.88 10.26 15.73
N GLY A 41 -3.51 11.14 16.66
CA GLY A 41 -3.87 11.01 18.06
C GLY A 41 -3.05 9.95 18.80
N SER A 42 -1.73 9.88 18.58
CA SER A 42 -0.83 8.96 19.26
C SER A 42 -0.91 9.08 20.78
N THR A 43 -0.77 7.93 21.45
CA THR A 43 -0.78 7.79 22.92
C THR A 43 0.58 7.38 23.48
N ASP A 44 1.55 7.07 22.60
CA ASP A 44 2.94 6.79 22.93
C ASP A 44 3.80 8.08 22.81
N LYS A 45 5.12 7.93 22.79
CA LYS A 45 6.06 9.05 22.68
C LYS A 45 6.29 9.57 21.25
N SER A 46 5.53 9.10 20.26
CA SER A 46 5.76 9.48 18.84
C SER A 46 5.75 10.99 18.63
N ALA A 47 4.76 11.72 19.17
CA ALA A 47 4.66 13.16 19.01
C ALA A 47 5.83 13.93 19.65
N GLU A 48 6.29 13.49 20.83
CA GLU A 48 7.47 14.05 21.52
C GLU A 48 8.75 13.82 20.68
N ILE A 49 8.91 12.60 20.13
CA ILE A 49 10.07 12.26 19.29
C ILE A 49 10.08 13.09 18.01
N VAL A 50 8.92 13.27 17.36
CA VAL A 50 8.78 14.14 16.18
C VAL A 50 9.25 15.56 16.53
N ALA A 51 8.69 16.18 17.56
CA ALA A 51 9.05 17.55 17.96
C ALA A 51 10.55 17.69 18.26
N ARG A 52 11.12 16.76 19.02
CA ARG A 52 12.55 16.76 19.36
C ARG A 52 13.45 16.55 18.13
N THR A 53 13.04 15.70 17.19
CA THR A 53 13.86 15.39 16.00
C THR A 53 13.83 16.56 15.02
N ILE A 54 12.66 17.15 14.77
CA ILE A 54 12.50 18.35 13.92
C ILE A 54 13.34 19.52 14.45
N ALA A 55 13.39 19.73 15.77
CA ALA A 55 14.17 20.83 16.36
C ALA A 55 15.67 20.79 16.03
N ARG A 56 16.21 19.64 15.63
CA ARG A 56 17.62 19.49 15.19
C ARG A 56 17.86 19.89 13.73
N HIS A 57 16.80 20.07 12.95
CA HIS A 57 16.84 20.36 11.52
C HIS A 57 16.19 21.70 11.17
N SER A 58 16.56 22.77 11.88
CA SER A 58 15.92 24.09 11.80
C SER A 58 15.98 24.77 10.42
N SER A 59 16.82 24.28 9.51
CA SER A 59 16.93 24.80 8.13
C SER A 59 15.84 24.27 7.19
N LEU A 60 15.10 23.22 7.59
CA LEU A 60 14.06 22.61 6.78
C LEU A 60 12.66 23.16 7.14
N SER A 61 11.78 23.18 6.14
CA SER A 61 10.39 23.59 6.34
C SER A 61 9.58 22.40 6.85
N PHE A 62 9.19 22.44 8.13
CA PHE A 62 8.34 21.44 8.76
C PHE A 62 7.00 22.03 9.19
N SER A 63 5.93 21.28 9.03
CA SER A 63 4.67 21.53 9.70
C SER A 63 4.13 20.27 10.36
N THR A 64 3.39 20.43 11.45
CA THR A 64 2.81 19.33 12.20
C THR A 64 1.33 19.56 12.42
N LEU A 65 0.53 18.55 12.09
CA LEU A 65 -0.90 18.50 12.34
C LEU A 65 -1.18 17.40 13.37
N ARG A 66 -2.27 17.55 14.12
CA ARG A 66 -2.71 16.53 15.06
C ARG A 66 -4.22 16.33 15.01
N ASN A 67 -4.66 15.08 15.07
CA ASN A 67 -6.04 14.69 15.33
C ASN A 67 -6.26 14.52 16.84
N SER A 68 -7.44 14.86 17.33
CA SER A 68 -7.81 14.68 18.74
C SER A 68 -7.92 13.20 19.15
N ARG A 69 -8.15 12.33 18.17
CA ARG A 69 -8.22 10.86 18.29
C ARG A 69 -7.86 10.21 16.97
N ASN A 70 -7.63 8.90 16.98
CA ASN A 70 -7.41 8.14 15.76
C ASN A 70 -8.64 8.20 14.82
N GLN A 71 -8.43 8.70 13.60
CA GLN A 71 -9.42 8.84 12.52
C GLN A 71 -9.18 7.85 11.37
N GLY A 72 -8.02 7.19 11.36
CA GLY A 72 -7.60 6.26 10.34
C GLY A 72 -6.80 6.89 9.21
N ILE A 73 -6.05 6.04 8.50
CA ILE A 73 -5.05 6.45 7.52
C ILE A 73 -5.64 7.21 6.33
N ALA A 74 -6.83 6.82 5.83
CA ALA A 74 -7.49 7.50 4.72
C ALA A 74 -7.83 8.95 5.05
N PHE A 75 -8.39 9.21 6.25
CA PHE A 75 -8.66 10.55 6.73
C PHE A 75 -7.35 11.37 6.87
N CYS A 76 -6.32 10.77 7.45
CA CYS A 76 -5.02 11.43 7.64
C CYS A 76 -4.39 11.84 6.31
N ARG A 77 -4.38 10.95 5.32
CA ARG A 77 -3.83 11.25 3.99
C ARG A 77 -4.62 12.34 3.29
N ASN A 78 -5.95 12.37 3.39
CA ASN A 78 -6.75 13.47 2.85
C ASN A 78 -6.40 14.81 3.51
N ARG A 79 -6.30 14.85 4.84
CA ARG A 79 -5.96 16.06 5.59
C ARG A 79 -4.54 16.56 5.26
N LEU A 80 -3.60 15.65 5.05
CA LEU A 80 -2.25 15.98 4.59
C LEU A 80 -2.28 16.58 3.17
N LEU A 81 -3.04 16.00 2.25
CA LEU A 81 -3.20 16.54 0.89
C LEU A 81 -3.79 17.94 0.89
N ASP A 82 -4.74 18.24 1.78
CA ASP A 82 -5.35 19.57 1.90
C ASP A 82 -4.34 20.63 2.39
N SER A 83 -3.33 20.19 3.16
CA SER A 83 -2.30 21.08 3.72
C SER A 83 -1.07 21.22 2.82
N ALA A 84 -0.90 20.33 1.85
CA ALA A 84 0.26 20.30 0.95
C ALA A 84 0.23 21.41 -0.08
N ALA A 85 1.35 22.13 -0.23
CA ALA A 85 1.51 23.22 -1.21
C ALA A 85 2.41 22.83 -2.40
N GLY A 86 3.12 21.69 -2.34
CA GLY A 86 4.07 21.24 -3.34
C GLY A 86 3.45 20.95 -4.72
N GLN A 87 4.26 21.15 -5.76
CA GLN A 87 3.88 20.76 -7.12
C GLN A 87 3.68 19.24 -7.25
N TYR A 88 4.49 18.49 -6.53
CA TYR A 88 4.40 17.03 -6.43
C TYR A 88 4.21 16.60 -4.99
N ILE A 89 3.62 15.44 -4.80
CA ILE A 89 3.37 14.78 -3.51
C ILE A 89 4.16 13.48 -3.42
N LEU A 90 4.84 13.28 -2.28
CA LEU A 90 5.42 12.00 -1.89
C LEU A 90 4.86 11.63 -0.51
N PHE A 91 4.26 10.45 -0.39
CA PHE A 91 3.95 9.88 0.93
C PHE A 91 5.13 9.07 1.45
N VAL A 92 5.38 9.17 2.76
CA VAL A 92 6.35 8.32 3.46
C VAL A 92 5.67 7.77 4.70
N ASP A 93 5.64 6.44 4.84
CA ASP A 93 5.08 5.81 6.04
C ASP A 93 6.08 5.94 7.20
N ALA A 94 5.58 6.19 8.40
CA ALA A 94 6.38 6.59 9.57
C ALA A 94 7.30 5.49 10.13
N ASP A 95 7.15 4.26 9.70
CA ASP A 95 8.00 3.12 10.04
C ASP A 95 9.00 2.75 8.94
N ASP A 96 9.08 3.56 7.87
CA ASP A 96 9.94 3.37 6.71
C ASP A 96 11.04 4.44 6.63
N ARG A 97 11.92 4.32 5.64
CA ARG A 97 12.99 5.30 5.33
C ARG A 97 13.25 5.41 3.84
N ILE A 98 13.88 6.49 3.42
CA ILE A 98 14.16 6.78 2.01
C ILE A 98 15.65 7.01 1.77
N GLU A 99 16.12 6.67 0.56
CA GLU A 99 17.50 6.93 0.13
C GLU A 99 17.79 8.45 0.01
N PRO A 100 19.01 8.92 0.29
CA PRO A 100 19.33 10.35 0.34
C PRO A 100 19.10 11.12 -0.96
N ASP A 101 19.02 10.45 -2.09
CA ASP A 101 18.83 11.04 -3.42
C ASP A 101 17.44 10.78 -4.01
N MET A 102 16.50 10.20 -3.23
CA MET A 102 15.17 9.83 -3.72
C MET A 102 14.40 11.02 -4.29
N LEU A 103 14.31 12.12 -3.53
CA LEU A 103 13.56 13.30 -3.98
C LEU A 103 14.14 13.90 -5.26
N ALA A 104 15.48 14.00 -5.32
CA ALA A 104 16.17 14.55 -6.49
C ALA A 104 15.93 13.71 -7.75
N ILE A 105 16.11 12.40 -7.64
CA ILE A 105 15.96 11.48 -8.78
C ILE A 105 14.52 11.45 -9.29
N LEU A 106 13.55 11.28 -8.38
CA LEU A 106 12.14 11.22 -8.76
C LEU A 106 11.69 12.54 -9.39
N TYR A 107 12.08 13.69 -8.82
CA TYR A 107 11.71 14.99 -9.36
C TYR A 107 12.36 15.26 -10.73
N GLN A 108 13.65 14.99 -10.88
CA GLN A 108 14.35 15.16 -12.18
C GLN A 108 13.73 14.29 -13.26
N THR A 109 13.39 13.03 -12.95
CA THR A 109 12.70 12.14 -13.89
C THR A 109 11.30 12.67 -14.22
N ALA A 110 10.53 13.14 -13.22
CA ALA A 110 9.20 13.71 -13.46
C ALA A 110 9.26 14.88 -14.44
N ILE A 111 10.22 15.80 -14.26
CA ILE A 111 10.34 16.99 -15.11
C ILE A 111 10.89 16.63 -16.51
N SER A 112 11.94 15.81 -16.59
CA SER A 112 12.56 15.45 -17.87
C SER A 112 11.63 14.64 -18.77
N GLU A 113 10.80 13.79 -18.16
CA GLU A 113 9.83 12.96 -18.87
C GLU A 113 8.46 13.63 -19.05
N GLY A 114 8.17 14.72 -18.33
CA GLY A 114 6.83 15.31 -18.24
C GLY A 114 5.83 14.32 -17.65
N ALA A 115 6.22 13.63 -16.57
CA ALA A 115 5.42 12.59 -15.98
C ALA A 115 4.51 13.09 -14.86
N ASP A 116 3.26 12.61 -14.85
CA ASP A 116 2.32 12.85 -13.75
C ASP A 116 2.64 11.99 -12.53
N ILE A 117 3.24 10.81 -12.77
CA ILE A 117 3.67 9.88 -11.72
C ILE A 117 5.06 9.37 -12.07
N THR A 118 5.98 9.42 -11.11
CA THR A 118 7.29 8.77 -11.22
C THR A 118 7.41 7.68 -10.17
N VAL A 119 7.77 6.46 -10.60
CA VAL A 119 7.80 5.25 -9.76
C VAL A 119 9.23 4.77 -9.62
N SER A 120 9.67 4.41 -8.40
CA SER A 120 10.95 3.75 -8.15
C SER A 120 10.80 2.30 -7.73
N ASP A 121 11.89 1.53 -7.83
CA ASP A 121 12.03 0.26 -7.14
C ASP A 121 12.15 0.46 -5.63
N ILE A 122 12.09 -0.64 -4.88
CA ILE A 122 12.09 -0.62 -3.42
C ILE A 122 13.08 -1.62 -2.84
N PHE A 123 13.57 -1.31 -1.64
CA PHE A 123 14.16 -2.26 -0.72
C PHE A 123 13.06 -2.84 0.16
N TYR A 124 12.93 -4.15 0.18
CA TYR A 124 12.02 -4.88 1.04
C TYR A 124 12.80 -5.43 2.23
N GLU A 125 12.67 -4.81 3.39
CA GLU A 125 13.48 -5.11 4.56
C GLU A 125 12.82 -6.18 5.43
N LEU A 126 13.37 -7.38 5.38
CA LEU A 126 12.98 -8.51 6.21
C LEU A 126 13.91 -8.62 7.43
N PRO A 127 13.51 -9.33 8.50
CA PRO A 127 14.35 -9.46 9.70
C PRO A 127 15.76 -10.02 9.47
N THR A 128 15.98 -10.77 8.39
CA THR A 128 17.24 -11.48 8.11
C THR A 128 17.94 -11.06 6.83
N GLN A 129 17.26 -10.31 5.97
CA GLN A 129 17.81 -9.89 4.66
C GLN A 129 17.02 -8.70 4.09
N THR A 130 17.68 -7.94 3.24
CA THR A 130 17.05 -6.93 2.38
C THR A 130 17.03 -7.44 0.95
N ILE A 131 15.89 -7.37 0.28
CA ILE A 131 15.75 -7.74 -1.13
C ILE A 131 15.29 -6.53 -1.94
N VAL A 132 15.77 -6.41 -3.16
CA VAL A 132 15.29 -5.41 -4.12
C VAL A 132 14.05 -5.97 -4.81
N VAL A 133 12.98 -5.19 -4.81
CA VAL A 133 11.75 -5.49 -5.54
C VAL A 133 11.54 -4.40 -6.58
N SER A 134 11.52 -4.82 -7.84
CA SER A 134 11.23 -3.90 -8.95
C SER A 134 9.73 -3.69 -9.07
N ASP A 135 9.33 -2.42 -9.19
CA ASP A 135 8.00 -2.02 -9.65
C ASP A 135 7.99 -2.03 -11.18
N SER A 136 6.84 -1.94 -11.79
CA SER A 136 6.70 -2.00 -13.25
C SER A 136 5.78 -0.89 -13.76
N VAL A 137 6.16 -0.36 -14.91
CA VAL A 137 5.33 0.57 -15.70
C VAL A 137 5.20 -0.01 -17.09
N ALA A 138 3.97 -0.27 -17.52
CA ALA A 138 3.67 -0.79 -18.84
C ALA A 138 3.67 0.33 -19.89
N ALA A 139 3.80 -0.05 -21.17
CA ALA A 139 3.84 0.89 -22.27
C ALA A 139 2.49 1.60 -22.52
N THR A 140 1.37 1.01 -22.10
CA THR A 140 0.04 1.57 -22.27
C THR A 140 -0.66 1.86 -20.95
N GLN A 141 -1.49 2.90 -20.93
CA GLN A 141 -2.33 3.21 -19.77
C GLN A 141 -3.25 2.03 -19.42
N ALA A 142 -3.84 1.36 -20.41
CA ALA A 142 -4.72 0.22 -20.22
C ALA A 142 -4.02 -0.94 -19.52
N ASP A 143 -2.76 -1.24 -19.87
CA ASP A 143 -1.99 -2.28 -19.22
C ASP A 143 -1.53 -1.88 -17.82
N ASN A 144 -1.17 -0.60 -17.61
CA ASN A 144 -0.88 -0.08 -16.29
C ASN A 144 -2.08 -0.23 -15.35
N LEU A 145 -3.28 0.13 -15.81
CA LEU A 145 -4.51 -0.03 -15.03
C LEU A 145 -4.81 -1.51 -14.72
N ARG A 146 -4.66 -2.40 -15.72
CA ARG A 146 -4.81 -3.86 -15.50
C ARG A 146 -3.84 -4.38 -14.46
N GLN A 147 -2.57 -4.02 -14.54
CA GLN A 147 -1.54 -4.45 -13.59
C GLN A 147 -1.81 -3.94 -12.16
N ALA A 148 -2.30 -2.71 -12.02
CA ALA A 148 -2.70 -2.15 -10.74
C ALA A 148 -3.92 -2.90 -10.14
N ILE A 149 -4.90 -3.27 -10.97
CA ILE A 149 -6.03 -4.10 -10.55
C ILE A 149 -5.59 -5.51 -10.13
N GLU A 150 -4.68 -6.13 -10.87
CA GLU A 150 -4.21 -7.50 -10.60
C GLU A 150 -3.11 -7.57 -9.53
N GLN A 151 -2.43 -6.49 -9.21
CA GLN A 151 -1.28 -6.43 -8.29
C GLN A 151 -0.16 -7.42 -8.61
N LYS A 152 0.08 -7.72 -9.89
CA LYS A 152 1.09 -8.71 -10.27
C LYS A 152 2.50 -8.15 -10.32
N ILE A 153 2.62 -6.90 -10.72
CA ILE A 153 3.92 -6.27 -11.03
C ILE A 153 3.98 -4.85 -10.45
N VAL A 154 2.82 -4.20 -10.28
CA VAL A 154 2.71 -2.85 -9.73
C VAL A 154 2.54 -2.92 -8.23
N TYR A 155 3.42 -2.25 -7.51
CA TYR A 155 3.26 -2.12 -6.06
C TYR A 155 2.10 -1.18 -5.75
N ALA A 156 1.19 -1.61 -4.90
CA ALA A 156 -0.01 -0.85 -4.57
C ALA A 156 0.25 0.37 -3.68
N GLY A 157 1.42 0.45 -3.04
CA GLY A 157 1.77 1.55 -2.16
C GLY A 157 1.99 2.87 -2.90
N LEU A 158 1.69 3.97 -2.22
CA LEU A 158 1.92 5.33 -2.72
C LEU A 158 3.36 5.81 -2.46
N TRP A 159 4.03 5.21 -1.51
CA TRP A 159 5.29 5.68 -0.94
C TRP A 159 6.52 5.56 -1.87
N ASN A 160 6.48 4.74 -2.91
CA ASN A 160 7.51 4.70 -3.95
C ASN A 160 7.16 5.55 -5.19
N LYS A 161 6.18 6.44 -5.08
CA LYS A 161 5.63 7.22 -6.19
C LYS A 161 5.66 8.71 -5.88
N LEU A 162 6.31 9.49 -6.73
CA LEU A 162 6.16 10.94 -6.75
C LEU A 162 5.01 11.28 -7.68
N ILE A 163 4.00 11.99 -7.20
CA ILE A 163 2.71 12.17 -7.86
C ILE A 163 2.43 13.65 -8.04
N LEU A 164 2.03 14.09 -9.24
CA LEU A 164 1.62 15.46 -9.51
C LEU A 164 0.45 15.85 -8.59
N SER A 165 0.56 16.98 -7.90
CA SER A 165 -0.44 17.44 -6.93
C SER A 165 -1.83 17.59 -7.55
N GLU A 166 -1.93 18.16 -8.75
CA GLU A 166 -3.19 18.32 -9.45
C GLU A 166 -3.89 16.99 -9.72
N LEU A 167 -3.13 15.94 -9.99
CA LEU A 167 -3.65 14.61 -10.23
C LEU A 167 -4.24 14.00 -8.95
N ILE A 168 -3.50 13.98 -7.84
CA ILE A 168 -3.95 13.29 -6.61
C ILE A 168 -4.98 14.10 -5.83
N LYS A 169 -5.02 15.41 -5.97
CA LYS A 169 -5.98 16.28 -5.27
C LYS A 169 -7.35 16.34 -5.94
N GLN A 170 -7.50 15.86 -7.17
CA GLN A 170 -8.82 15.83 -7.81
C GLN A 170 -9.80 14.94 -7.01
N PRO A 171 -11.11 15.26 -7.02
CA PRO A 171 -12.10 14.58 -6.19
C PRO A 171 -12.13 13.06 -6.35
N GLU A 172 -11.94 12.56 -7.57
CA GLU A 172 -11.94 11.11 -7.85
C GLU A 172 -10.77 10.36 -7.23
N CYS A 173 -9.62 11.01 -7.02
CA CYS A 173 -8.40 10.40 -6.45
C CYS A 173 -8.28 10.56 -4.93
N ARG A 174 -9.26 11.19 -4.26
CA ARG A 174 -9.26 11.29 -2.79
C ARG A 174 -9.40 9.91 -2.15
N PHE A 175 -8.81 9.76 -0.97
CA PHE A 175 -8.95 8.55 -0.18
C PHE A 175 -10.39 8.39 0.30
N ALA A 176 -10.96 7.20 0.14
CA ALA A 176 -12.29 6.90 0.65
C ALA A 176 -12.24 6.74 2.18
N GLU A 177 -12.83 7.68 2.91
CA GLU A 177 -12.88 7.63 4.37
C GLU A 177 -13.62 6.37 4.83
N GLY A 178 -13.08 5.72 5.87
CA GLY A 178 -13.55 4.42 6.33
C GLY A 178 -12.86 3.22 5.67
N LEU A 179 -12.22 3.40 4.49
CA LEU A 179 -11.33 2.40 3.93
C LEU A 179 -9.89 2.67 4.45
N ASN A 180 -9.46 1.86 5.42
CA ASN A 180 -8.15 1.99 6.07
C ASN A 180 -7.25 0.76 5.85
N MET A 181 -7.59 -0.05 4.83
CA MET A 181 -6.77 -1.12 4.29
C MET A 181 -6.97 -1.20 2.78
N SER A 182 -5.88 -1.18 2.05
CA SER A 182 -5.88 -1.09 0.58
C SER A 182 -6.48 0.22 0.05
N GLU A 183 -6.55 1.25 0.88
CA GLU A 183 -6.93 2.61 0.48
C GLU A 183 -5.95 3.20 -0.52
N ASP A 184 -4.66 2.91 -0.32
CA ASP A 184 -3.56 3.23 -1.24
C ASP A 184 -3.73 2.55 -2.59
N ARG A 185 -4.03 1.24 -2.59
CA ARG A 185 -4.30 0.49 -3.84
C ARG A 185 -5.45 1.09 -4.64
N LEU A 186 -6.55 1.44 -3.97
CA LEU A 186 -7.68 2.07 -4.64
C LEU A 186 -7.29 3.40 -5.29
N VAL A 187 -6.50 4.21 -4.57
CA VAL A 187 -6.02 5.49 -5.08
C VAL A 187 -5.02 5.27 -6.23
N VAL A 188 -4.08 4.33 -6.12
CA VAL A 188 -3.14 4.00 -7.21
C VAL A 188 -3.88 3.57 -8.49
N ILE A 189 -4.92 2.74 -8.39
CA ILE A 189 -5.75 2.35 -9.54
C ILE A 189 -6.37 3.58 -10.22
N LYS A 190 -6.94 4.49 -9.43
CA LYS A 190 -7.54 5.73 -9.94
C LYS A 190 -6.48 6.66 -10.55
N LEU A 191 -5.35 6.84 -9.88
CA LEU A 191 -4.22 7.62 -10.40
C LEU A 191 -3.72 7.09 -11.74
N TYR A 192 -3.60 5.78 -11.90
CA TYR A 192 -3.16 5.14 -13.13
C TYR A 192 -4.17 5.29 -14.27
N TYR A 193 -5.45 5.39 -13.93
CA TYR A 193 -6.49 5.71 -14.90
C TYR A 193 -6.43 7.16 -15.38
N PHE A 194 -6.20 8.12 -14.48
CA PHE A 194 -6.21 9.55 -14.83
C PHE A 194 -4.85 10.08 -15.30
N ALA A 195 -3.75 9.40 -14.99
CA ALA A 195 -2.42 9.84 -15.40
C ALA A 195 -2.26 9.79 -16.92
N SER A 196 -1.73 10.87 -17.48
CA SER A 196 -1.36 10.94 -18.90
C SER A 196 -0.01 10.22 -19.14
N LYS A 197 0.93 10.35 -18.20
CA LYS A 197 2.24 9.73 -18.31
C LYS A 197 2.74 9.24 -16.94
N ILE A 198 3.25 8.00 -16.93
CA ILE A 198 3.92 7.38 -15.79
C ILE A 198 5.36 7.08 -16.20
N ALA A 199 6.34 7.55 -15.44
CA ALA A 199 7.76 7.29 -15.67
C ALA A 199 8.32 6.32 -14.63
N LYS A 200 9.35 5.56 -14.99
CA LYS A 200 10.01 4.58 -14.14
C LYS A 200 11.46 4.98 -13.88
N VAL A 201 11.88 4.82 -12.64
CA VAL A 201 13.27 4.88 -12.20
C VAL A 201 13.70 3.48 -11.79
N ASP A 202 14.66 2.90 -12.52
CA ASP A 202 15.21 1.56 -12.25
C ASP A 202 16.28 1.61 -11.14
N LYS A 203 15.88 2.18 -10.00
CA LYS A 203 16.71 2.26 -8.80
C LYS A 203 15.83 2.09 -7.56
N PRO A 204 16.22 1.23 -6.60
CA PRO A 204 15.52 1.15 -5.32
C PRO A 204 15.84 2.39 -4.49
N LEU A 205 14.78 3.14 -4.12
CA LEU A 205 14.91 4.42 -3.41
C LEU A 205 14.12 4.46 -2.11
N TYR A 206 13.24 3.51 -1.86
CA TYR A 206 12.39 3.42 -0.69
C TYR A 206 12.65 2.13 0.08
N HIS A 207 12.80 2.20 1.39
CA HIS A 207 13.01 1.06 2.28
C HIS A 207 11.72 0.73 3.01
N TYR A 208 11.04 -0.31 2.53
CA TYR A 208 9.80 -0.81 3.13
C TYR A 208 10.09 -1.77 4.28
N ASN A 209 9.81 -1.34 5.51
CA ASN A 209 10.12 -2.08 6.73
C ASN A 209 9.07 -3.17 7.02
N ARG A 210 9.46 -4.44 6.88
CA ARG A 210 8.65 -5.61 7.23
C ARG A 210 8.99 -6.23 8.57
N THR A 211 9.82 -5.57 9.37
CA THR A 211 10.17 -6.03 10.72
C THR A 211 9.15 -5.58 11.78
N ASN A 212 8.29 -4.61 11.44
CA ASN A 212 7.25 -4.12 12.33
C ASN A 212 6.09 -5.13 12.50
N MET A 213 6.15 -5.95 13.55
CA MET A 213 5.11 -6.94 13.87
C MET A 213 3.78 -6.34 14.37
N GLN A 214 3.75 -5.04 14.66
CA GLN A 214 2.54 -4.31 15.07
C GLN A 214 1.78 -3.72 13.88
N SER A 215 2.35 -3.81 12.68
CA SER A 215 1.69 -3.35 11.45
C SER A 215 0.30 -3.98 11.30
N ILE A 216 -0.67 -3.18 10.87
CA ILE A 216 -2.05 -3.59 10.62
C ILE A 216 -2.15 -4.78 9.63
N THR A 217 -1.15 -4.95 8.78
CA THR A 217 -1.10 -6.02 7.78
C THR A 217 -0.72 -7.38 8.34
N TYR A 218 -0.23 -7.45 9.59
CA TYR A 218 0.37 -8.66 10.15
C TYR A 218 -0.64 -9.76 10.52
N ARG A 219 -1.78 -9.41 11.13
CA ARG A 219 -2.81 -10.39 11.55
C ARG A 219 -4.12 -10.14 10.84
N LYS A 220 -4.65 -11.15 10.14
CA LYS A 220 -5.96 -11.08 9.48
C LYS A 220 -7.08 -11.34 10.49
N THR A 221 -8.03 -10.42 10.53
CA THR A 221 -9.17 -10.40 11.46
C THR A 221 -10.47 -10.13 10.70
N GLU A 222 -11.59 -10.08 11.40
CA GLU A 222 -12.88 -9.67 10.81
C GLU A 222 -12.86 -8.27 10.19
N TYR A 223 -12.04 -7.37 10.74
CA TYR A 223 -11.80 -6.06 10.17
C TYR A 223 -11.31 -6.16 8.70
N HIS A 224 -10.37 -7.07 8.42
CA HIS A 224 -9.86 -7.29 7.06
C HIS A 224 -10.93 -7.79 6.08
N TYR A 225 -11.89 -8.59 6.58
CA TYR A 225 -13.05 -8.98 5.78
C TYR A 225 -13.86 -7.75 5.37
N CYS A 226 -14.24 -6.91 6.34
CA CYS A 226 -15.05 -5.72 6.06
C CYS A 226 -14.32 -4.74 5.12
N GLN A 227 -13.04 -4.50 5.36
CA GLN A 227 -12.21 -3.63 4.53
C GLN A 227 -12.04 -4.18 3.11
N SER A 228 -11.89 -5.49 2.97
CA SER A 228 -11.79 -6.13 1.65
C SER A 228 -13.10 -6.01 0.86
N ILE A 229 -14.25 -6.23 1.50
CA ILE A 229 -15.55 -6.04 0.84
C ILE A 229 -15.72 -4.58 0.41
N LEU A 230 -15.44 -3.63 1.30
CA LEU A 230 -15.55 -2.19 1.01
C LEU A 230 -14.64 -1.79 -0.16
N PHE A 231 -13.37 -2.25 -0.17
CA PHE A 231 -12.44 -1.99 -1.26
C PHE A 231 -13.01 -2.43 -2.61
N TRP A 232 -13.52 -3.67 -2.70
CA TRP A 232 -14.03 -4.20 -3.95
C TRP A 232 -15.33 -3.52 -4.39
N GLN A 233 -16.20 -3.12 -3.46
CA GLN A 233 -17.38 -2.31 -3.78
C GLN A 233 -16.99 -0.97 -4.38
N LEU A 234 -16.08 -0.24 -3.74
CA LEU A 234 -15.61 1.07 -4.22
C LEU A 234 -14.88 0.97 -5.56
N LEU A 235 -14.13 -0.10 -5.79
CA LEU A 235 -13.48 -0.33 -7.09
C LEU A 235 -14.51 -0.66 -8.17
N ASP A 236 -15.49 -1.54 -7.90
CA ASP A 236 -16.56 -1.84 -8.84
C ASP A 236 -17.35 -0.58 -9.22
N GLU A 237 -17.72 0.25 -8.23
CA GLU A 237 -18.40 1.54 -8.45
C GLU A 237 -17.61 2.47 -9.35
N PHE A 238 -16.29 2.59 -9.10
CA PHE A 238 -15.39 3.38 -9.93
C PHE A 238 -15.34 2.87 -11.37
N LEU A 239 -15.13 1.56 -11.55
CA LEU A 239 -15.04 0.96 -12.88
C LEU A 239 -16.36 1.05 -13.67
N ILE A 240 -17.51 0.89 -12.99
CA ILE A 240 -18.83 1.05 -13.61
C ILE A 240 -19.07 2.50 -14.04
N ARG A 241 -18.77 3.48 -13.16
CA ARG A 241 -18.93 4.90 -13.44
C ARG A 241 -18.16 5.36 -14.69
N HIS A 242 -16.97 4.77 -14.90
CA HIS A 242 -16.10 5.10 -16.04
C HIS A 242 -16.27 4.15 -17.24
N ASN A 243 -17.29 3.27 -17.24
CA ASN A 243 -17.55 2.28 -18.29
C ASN A 243 -16.37 1.31 -18.54
N LEU A 244 -15.61 0.99 -17.49
CA LEU A 244 -14.42 0.13 -17.54
C LEU A 244 -14.67 -1.29 -17.03
N TYR A 245 -15.77 -1.52 -16.31
CA TYR A 245 -15.99 -2.79 -15.62
C TYR A 245 -15.98 -3.99 -16.58
N ASP A 246 -16.64 -3.90 -17.72
CA ASP A 246 -16.68 -5.00 -18.70
C ASP A 246 -15.30 -5.27 -19.32
N THR A 247 -14.53 -4.22 -19.58
CA THR A 247 -13.16 -4.32 -20.13
C THR A 247 -12.22 -5.05 -19.15
N TYR A 248 -12.33 -4.77 -17.84
CA TYR A 248 -11.44 -5.33 -16.82
C TYR A 248 -12.11 -6.43 -15.97
N ARG A 249 -13.31 -6.91 -16.34
CA ARG A 249 -14.08 -7.89 -15.58
C ARG A 249 -13.24 -9.10 -15.17
N GLN A 250 -12.53 -9.70 -16.10
CA GLN A 250 -11.71 -10.89 -15.84
C GLN A 250 -10.61 -10.60 -14.79
N SER A 251 -9.91 -9.47 -14.89
CA SER A 251 -8.89 -9.05 -13.94
C SER A 251 -9.46 -8.77 -12.55
N VAL A 252 -10.62 -8.12 -12.49
CA VAL A 252 -11.34 -7.83 -11.24
C VAL A 252 -11.81 -9.12 -10.56
N GLU A 253 -12.50 -9.99 -11.29
CA GLU A 253 -12.99 -11.27 -10.75
C GLU A 253 -11.85 -12.19 -10.31
N TYR A 254 -10.76 -12.26 -11.10
CA TYR A 254 -9.53 -12.98 -10.72
C TYR A 254 -8.98 -12.45 -9.40
N SER A 255 -8.77 -11.14 -9.29
CA SER A 255 -8.18 -10.51 -8.10
C SER A 255 -9.09 -10.62 -6.86
N LYS A 256 -10.41 -10.57 -7.03
CA LYS A 256 -11.39 -10.86 -5.96
C LYS A 256 -11.22 -12.27 -5.40
N VAL A 257 -11.10 -13.26 -6.29
CA VAL A 257 -10.96 -14.66 -5.89
C VAL A 257 -9.60 -14.93 -5.29
N GLU A 258 -8.52 -14.37 -5.85
CA GLU A 258 -7.17 -14.47 -5.29
C GLU A 258 -7.11 -13.86 -3.89
N ASN A 259 -7.63 -12.65 -3.70
CA ASN A 259 -7.71 -11.98 -2.40
C ASN A 259 -8.47 -12.81 -1.36
N LYS A 260 -9.63 -13.36 -1.74
CA LYS A 260 -10.39 -14.31 -0.91
C LYS A 260 -9.53 -15.47 -0.45
N VAL A 261 -8.86 -16.15 -1.39
CA VAL A 261 -8.05 -17.33 -1.08
C VAL A 261 -6.89 -16.98 -0.15
N LEU A 262 -6.21 -15.85 -0.39
CA LEU A 262 -5.14 -15.36 0.49
C LEU A 262 -5.65 -15.09 1.92
N LEU A 263 -6.81 -14.46 2.07
CA LEU A 263 -7.45 -14.24 3.37
C LEU A 263 -7.82 -15.57 4.06
N MET A 264 -8.38 -16.53 3.31
CA MET A 264 -8.67 -17.88 3.82
C MET A 264 -7.40 -18.57 4.31
N GLN A 265 -6.32 -18.53 3.54
CA GLN A 265 -5.04 -19.14 3.91
C GLN A 265 -4.41 -18.47 5.15
N GLN A 266 -4.68 -17.20 5.39
CA GLN A 266 -4.18 -16.45 6.55
C GLN A 266 -5.13 -16.47 7.77
N ALA A 267 -6.35 -17.04 7.63
CA ALA A 267 -7.32 -17.10 8.70
C ALA A 267 -6.76 -17.80 9.96
N VAL A 268 -7.02 -17.19 11.11
CA VAL A 268 -6.54 -17.67 12.43
C VAL A 268 -7.59 -18.54 13.15
N SER A 269 -8.81 -18.64 12.61
CA SER A 269 -9.88 -19.46 13.15
C SER A 269 -10.78 -20.02 12.04
N LEU A 270 -11.46 -21.14 12.34
CA LEU A 270 -12.44 -21.72 11.41
C LEU A 270 -13.58 -20.75 11.10
N ARG A 271 -14.03 -19.97 12.10
CA ARG A 271 -15.08 -18.96 11.90
C ARG A 271 -14.67 -17.93 10.83
N LEU A 272 -13.45 -17.39 10.93
CA LEU A 272 -12.92 -16.45 9.93
C LEU A 272 -12.71 -17.12 8.58
N TYR A 273 -12.22 -18.35 8.56
CA TYR A 273 -12.06 -19.13 7.34
C TYR A 273 -13.39 -19.28 6.58
N CYS A 274 -14.45 -19.65 7.30
CA CYS A 274 -15.81 -19.75 6.74
C CYS A 274 -16.32 -18.39 6.23
N LYS A 275 -16.08 -17.32 7.00
CA LYS A 275 -16.47 -15.96 6.61
C LYS A 275 -15.78 -15.52 5.32
N TYR A 276 -14.46 -15.71 5.22
CA TYR A 276 -13.73 -15.42 3.99
C TYR A 276 -14.19 -16.30 2.81
N SER A 277 -14.54 -17.58 3.06
CA SER A 277 -15.01 -18.49 2.01
C SER A 277 -16.33 -18.08 1.38
N SER A 278 -17.16 -17.28 2.05
CA SER A 278 -18.41 -16.77 1.51
C SER A 278 -18.25 -15.58 0.56
N MET A 279 -17.07 -14.92 0.56
CA MET A 279 -16.80 -13.82 -0.36
C MET A 279 -16.82 -14.34 -1.82
N PHE A 280 -17.45 -13.60 -2.72
CA PHE A 280 -17.41 -13.85 -4.17
C PHE A 280 -17.72 -15.31 -4.54
N ALA A 281 -18.71 -15.91 -3.88
CA ALA A 281 -19.06 -17.33 -4.05
C ALA A 281 -19.64 -17.63 -5.44
N ASP A 282 -20.25 -16.64 -6.07
CA ASP A 282 -20.87 -16.71 -7.40
C ASP A 282 -19.87 -16.84 -8.54
N ILE A 283 -18.65 -16.29 -8.38
CA ILE A 283 -17.64 -16.28 -9.43
C ILE A 283 -16.50 -17.28 -9.20
N GLN A 284 -16.32 -17.76 -7.98
CA GLN A 284 -15.12 -18.48 -7.53
C GLN A 284 -14.82 -19.77 -8.34
N SER A 285 -15.85 -20.49 -8.79
CA SER A 285 -15.67 -21.76 -9.52
C SER A 285 -14.95 -21.59 -10.85
N ARG A 286 -15.04 -20.43 -11.48
CA ARG A 286 -14.39 -20.11 -12.76
C ARG A 286 -12.86 -20.08 -12.67
N PHE A 287 -12.31 -19.92 -11.46
CA PHE A 287 -10.87 -19.73 -11.24
C PHE A 287 -10.18 -20.94 -10.62
N ILE A 288 -10.87 -22.08 -10.49
CA ILE A 288 -10.23 -23.34 -10.08
C ILE A 288 -9.22 -23.76 -11.14
N GLY A 289 -7.96 -23.97 -10.72
CA GLY A 289 -6.85 -24.28 -11.62
C GLY A 289 -6.16 -23.06 -12.25
N VAL A 290 -6.68 -21.86 -12.07
CA VAL A 290 -6.15 -20.62 -12.68
C VAL A 290 -5.20 -19.87 -11.73
N LEU A 291 -5.33 -20.05 -10.41
CA LEU A 291 -4.48 -19.37 -9.42
C LEU A 291 -3.02 -19.88 -9.49
N PRO A 292 -2.02 -19.03 -9.14
CA PRO A 292 -0.61 -19.32 -9.42
C PRO A 292 -0.07 -20.51 -8.61
N TYR A 293 -0.62 -20.77 -7.42
CA TYR A 293 -0.11 -21.84 -6.55
C TYR A 293 -1.10 -22.99 -6.39
N ARG A 294 -0.56 -24.24 -6.39
CA ARG A 294 -1.38 -25.46 -6.17
C ARG A 294 -2.18 -25.42 -4.86
N SER A 295 -1.58 -24.87 -3.79
CA SER A 295 -2.27 -24.73 -2.50
C SER A 295 -3.46 -23.78 -2.57
N GLN A 296 -3.39 -22.71 -3.36
CA GLN A 296 -4.49 -21.77 -3.58
C GLN A 296 -5.63 -22.45 -4.34
N ASN A 297 -5.30 -23.17 -5.42
CA ASN A 297 -6.31 -23.92 -6.20
C ASN A 297 -6.98 -24.99 -5.38
N LEU A 298 -6.26 -25.73 -4.54
CA LEU A 298 -6.83 -26.71 -3.61
C LEU A 298 -7.76 -26.03 -2.60
N THR A 299 -7.33 -24.92 -1.99
CA THR A 299 -8.15 -24.14 -1.06
C THR A 299 -9.46 -23.70 -1.73
N LEU A 300 -9.37 -23.17 -2.95
CA LEU A 300 -10.53 -22.73 -3.71
C LEU A 300 -11.47 -23.89 -4.08
N TYR A 301 -10.92 -25.00 -4.57
CA TYR A 301 -11.68 -26.20 -4.89
C TYR A 301 -12.49 -26.72 -3.69
N LEU A 302 -11.82 -26.85 -2.53
CA LEU A 302 -12.48 -27.33 -1.30
C LEU A 302 -13.54 -26.33 -0.80
N ALA A 303 -13.31 -25.02 -0.96
CA ALA A 303 -14.32 -24.00 -0.65
C ALA A 303 -15.55 -24.11 -1.55
N CYS A 304 -15.36 -24.32 -2.85
CA CYS A 304 -16.47 -24.53 -3.79
C CYS A 304 -17.30 -25.78 -3.46
N ARG A 305 -16.68 -26.84 -2.94
CA ARG A 305 -17.33 -28.07 -2.50
C ARG A 305 -17.91 -27.98 -1.07
N ARG A 306 -17.81 -26.82 -0.42
CA ARG A 306 -18.22 -26.60 0.97
C ARG A 306 -17.52 -27.51 1.99
N LEU A 307 -16.37 -28.04 1.66
CA LEU A 307 -15.55 -28.89 2.54
C LEU A 307 -14.67 -28.03 3.44
N LEU A 308 -15.28 -27.05 4.12
CA LEU A 308 -14.57 -25.96 4.79
C LEU A 308 -13.74 -26.43 5.99
N PHE A 309 -14.23 -27.39 6.77
CA PHE A 309 -13.47 -27.92 7.92
C PHE A 309 -12.21 -28.64 7.45
N GLY A 310 -12.33 -29.57 6.50
CA GLY A 310 -11.17 -30.27 5.92
C GLY A 310 -10.18 -29.32 5.28
N ALA A 311 -10.67 -28.31 4.53
CA ALA A 311 -9.83 -27.28 3.93
C ALA A 311 -9.08 -26.46 4.98
N TYR A 312 -9.72 -26.10 6.09
CA TYR A 312 -9.10 -25.37 7.18
C TYR A 312 -8.00 -26.20 7.86
N VAL A 313 -8.25 -27.49 8.13
CA VAL A 313 -7.25 -28.40 8.69
C VAL A 313 -6.04 -28.56 7.77
N ILE A 314 -6.25 -28.74 6.45
CA ILE A 314 -5.17 -28.82 5.46
C ILE A 314 -4.36 -27.52 5.48
N ASN A 315 -5.01 -26.36 5.55
CA ASN A 315 -4.34 -25.08 5.62
C ASN A 315 -3.46 -24.94 6.88
N LEU A 316 -3.92 -25.43 8.03
CA LEU A 316 -3.13 -25.47 9.25
C LEU A 316 -1.90 -26.38 9.13
N LEU A 317 -2.06 -27.54 8.51
CA LEU A 317 -0.96 -28.49 8.28
C LEU A 317 0.10 -27.89 7.33
N LEU A 318 -0.32 -27.19 6.28
CA LEU A 318 0.60 -26.48 5.37
C LEU A 318 1.38 -25.38 6.10
N LYS A 319 0.74 -24.60 6.95
CA LYS A 319 1.42 -23.59 7.78
C LYS A 319 2.43 -24.23 8.72
N PHE A 320 2.07 -25.33 9.37
CA PHE A 320 2.96 -26.06 10.27
C PHE A 320 4.18 -26.64 9.53
N LYS A 321 4.00 -27.19 8.33
CA LYS A 321 5.11 -27.67 7.48
C LYS A 321 6.06 -26.52 7.11
N ILE A 322 5.54 -25.36 6.72
CA ILE A 322 6.37 -24.17 6.40
C ILE A 322 7.14 -23.73 7.65
N PHE A 323 6.50 -23.72 8.83
CA PHE A 323 7.12 -23.35 10.09
C PHE A 323 8.27 -24.30 10.44
N ILE A 324 8.08 -25.62 10.31
CA ILE A 324 9.14 -26.63 10.56
C ILE A 324 10.29 -26.44 9.58
N ASN A 325 10.00 -26.29 8.27
CA ASN A 325 11.07 -26.09 7.28
C ASN A 325 11.89 -24.84 7.59
N ASN A 326 11.25 -23.74 8.00
CA ASN A 326 11.96 -22.52 8.40
C ASN A 326 12.82 -22.67 9.65
N ILE A 327 12.48 -23.59 10.56
CA ILE A 327 13.32 -23.94 11.72
C ILE A 327 14.51 -24.81 11.29
N LEU A 328 14.28 -25.77 10.41
CA LEU A 328 15.32 -26.70 9.94
C LEU A 328 16.34 -26.02 9.01
N CYS A 329 15.92 -25.03 8.24
CA CYS A 329 16.83 -24.23 7.38
C CYS A 329 17.62 -23.16 8.17
N ARG A 330 17.38 -22.99 9.47
CA ARG A 330 18.14 -22.10 10.36
C ARG A 330 19.27 -22.83 11.12
N LYS A 331 19.49 -24.11 10.88
CA LYS A 331 20.65 -24.89 11.31
C LYS A 331 21.59 -25.09 10.12
#